data_737540d87db8747f0af983fabd2b113f
#
_entry.id   737540d87db8747f0af983fabd2b113f
#
_cell.length_a   1.000
_cell.length_b   1.000
_cell.length_c   1.000
_cell.angle_alpha   90.00
_cell.angle_beta   90.00
_cell.angle_gamma   90.00
#
_symmetry.space_group_name_H-M   'P 1'
#
loop_
_entity.id
_entity.type
_entity.pdbx_description
1 polymer ?
#
loop_
_entity_poly.entity_id
_entity_poly.type
_entity_poly.pdbx_seq_one_letter_code
_entity_poly.pdbx_strand_id
1 'polypeptide(L)'
;MTGNFNKIIQDMIDYENKIANLKKEKRLTLVDFIILEEIYRSEEITIKEILNGKLTELQTKPSNIGTNLAKLYRKDYINKYRSELDERKVYYYMEDEQKAQYEQIAKDI
;
A
#
# COMPACT_ATOMS: atom_id res chain seq x y z
N MET A 1 -7.44 -22.05 27.04
CA MET A 1 -6.36 -21.13 26.55
C MET A 1 -5.77 -21.58 25.23
N THR A 2 -5.57 -22.89 25.06
CA THR A 2 -5.07 -23.43 23.80
C THR A 2 -5.98 -23.13 22.61
N GLY A 3 -7.33 -23.06 22.81
CA GLY A 3 -8.26 -22.78 21.75
C GLY A 3 -8.08 -21.39 21.11
N ASN A 4 -7.81 -20.36 21.93
CA ASN A 4 -7.58 -19.01 21.45
C ASN A 4 -6.25 -18.92 20.69
N PHE A 5 -5.24 -19.61 21.17
CA PHE A 5 -3.94 -19.63 20.51
C PHE A 5 -4.03 -20.32 19.16
N ASN A 6 -4.76 -21.42 19.07
CA ASN A 6 -4.97 -22.12 17.81
C ASN A 6 -5.68 -21.25 16.79
N LYS A 7 -6.66 -20.45 17.23
CA LYS A 7 -7.35 -19.51 16.35
C LYS A 7 -6.40 -18.44 15.82
N ILE A 8 -5.55 -17.90 16.70
CA ILE A 8 -4.55 -16.91 16.30
C ILE A 8 -3.62 -17.50 15.26
N ILE A 9 -3.14 -18.72 15.48
CA ILE A 9 -2.25 -19.40 14.52
C ILE A 9 -2.96 -19.56 13.18
N GLN A 10 -4.22 -20.00 13.17
CA GLN A 10 -4.98 -20.18 11.93
C GLN A 10 -5.19 -18.85 11.20
N ASP A 11 -5.51 -17.79 11.93
CA ASP A 11 -5.67 -16.47 11.35
C ASP A 11 -4.36 -15.99 10.72
N MET A 12 -3.24 -16.27 11.36
CA MET A 12 -1.92 -15.92 10.83
C MET A 12 -1.61 -16.71 9.55
N ILE A 13 -1.92 -18.00 9.53
CA ILE A 13 -1.73 -18.85 8.35
C ILE A 13 -2.57 -18.33 7.19
N ASP A 14 -3.85 -18.05 7.44
CA ASP A 14 -4.74 -17.54 6.41
C ASP A 14 -4.26 -16.21 5.85
N TYR A 15 -3.79 -15.34 6.71
CA TYR A 15 -3.23 -14.05 6.34
C TYR A 15 -1.98 -14.21 5.49
N GLU A 16 -1.04 -15.05 5.92
CA GLU A 16 0.19 -15.32 5.19
C GLU A 16 -0.11 -15.88 3.79
N ASN A 17 -1.08 -16.79 3.69
CA ASN A 17 -1.46 -17.37 2.42
C ASN A 17 -2.08 -16.33 1.49
N LYS A 18 -2.90 -15.44 2.00
CA LYS A 18 -3.47 -14.35 1.22
C LYS A 18 -2.39 -13.42 0.69
N ILE A 19 -1.44 -13.04 1.54
CA ILE A 19 -0.32 -12.19 1.14
C ILE A 19 0.54 -12.87 0.09
N ALA A 20 0.83 -14.17 0.27
CA ALA A 20 1.62 -14.94 -0.69
C ALA A 20 0.94 -14.96 -2.07
N ASN A 21 -0.37 -15.15 -2.11
CA ASN A 21 -1.12 -15.15 -3.35
C ASN A 21 -1.09 -13.78 -4.03
N LEU A 22 -1.27 -12.71 -3.28
CA LEU A 22 -1.20 -11.36 -3.80
C LEU A 22 0.18 -11.04 -4.35
N LYS A 23 1.22 -11.42 -3.61
CA LYS A 23 2.60 -11.21 -4.04
C LYS A 23 2.88 -11.97 -5.33
N LYS A 24 2.37 -13.18 -5.45
CA LYS A 24 2.56 -14.02 -6.63
C LYS A 24 1.80 -13.48 -7.85
N GLU A 25 0.53 -13.14 -7.67
CA GLU A 25 -0.34 -12.72 -8.77
C GLU A 25 -0.15 -11.28 -9.18
N LYS A 26 -0.04 -10.39 -8.22
CA LYS A 26 0.01 -8.94 -8.46
C LYS A 26 1.42 -8.37 -8.31
N ARG A 27 2.36 -9.14 -7.76
CA ARG A 27 3.73 -8.69 -7.45
C ARG A 27 3.74 -7.48 -6.51
N LEU A 28 2.81 -7.47 -5.56
CA LEU A 28 2.69 -6.42 -4.56
C LEU A 28 3.05 -6.97 -3.19
N THR A 29 3.74 -6.17 -2.41
CA THR A 29 4.14 -6.51 -1.04
C THR A 29 3.18 -5.85 -0.05
N LEU A 30 3.30 -6.21 1.24
CA LEU A 30 2.52 -5.54 2.28
C LEU A 30 2.79 -4.03 2.29
N VAL A 31 4.04 -3.61 2.12
CA VAL A 31 4.39 -2.19 2.06
C VAL A 31 3.68 -1.52 0.88
N ASP A 32 3.64 -2.17 -0.29
CA ASP A 32 2.91 -1.65 -1.44
C ASP A 32 1.43 -1.43 -1.13
N PHE A 33 0.79 -2.40 -0.45
CA PHE A 33 -0.62 -2.28 -0.09
C PHE A 33 -0.87 -1.17 0.91
N ILE A 34 0.01 -0.98 1.87
CA ILE A 34 -0.11 0.12 2.83
C ILE A 34 -0.01 1.46 2.10
N ILE A 35 0.94 1.56 1.18
CA ILE A 35 1.11 2.78 0.36
C ILE A 35 -0.15 3.06 -0.47
N LEU A 36 -0.67 2.03 -1.14
CA LEU A 36 -1.89 2.17 -1.94
C LEU A 36 -3.08 2.62 -1.09
N GLU A 37 -3.24 2.04 0.10
CA GLU A 37 -4.32 2.41 1.00
C GLU A 37 -4.22 3.85 1.45
N GLU A 38 -3.01 4.32 1.76
CA GLU A 38 -2.80 5.72 2.16
C GLU A 38 -3.14 6.68 1.02
N ILE A 39 -2.74 6.34 -0.21
CA ILE A 39 -3.03 7.17 -1.38
C ILE A 39 -4.54 7.13 -1.68
N TYR A 40 -5.15 5.95 -1.59
CA TYR A 40 -6.58 5.76 -1.84
C TYR A 40 -7.44 6.62 -0.92
N ARG A 41 -7.05 6.73 0.35
CA ARG A 41 -7.80 7.48 1.37
C ARG A 41 -7.55 8.98 1.30
N SER A 42 -6.59 9.42 0.51
CA SER A 42 -6.20 10.82 0.40
C SER A 42 -6.64 11.38 -0.96
N GLU A 43 -6.86 12.70 -1.03
CA GLU A 43 -7.03 13.34 -2.33
C GLU A 43 -5.67 13.41 -3.03
N GLU A 44 -4.64 13.76 -2.27
CA GLU A 44 -3.26 13.76 -2.70
C GLU A 44 -2.38 13.65 -1.47
N ILE A 45 -1.20 13.05 -1.60
CA ILE A 45 -0.33 12.80 -0.46
C ILE A 45 1.14 12.80 -0.89
N THR A 46 2.01 13.27 -0.01
CA THR A 46 3.46 13.29 -0.24
C THR A 46 4.13 12.04 0.33
N ILE A 47 5.37 11.77 -0.12
CA ILE A 47 6.18 10.67 0.44
C ILE A 47 6.32 10.80 1.95
N LYS A 48 6.58 12.00 2.43
CA LYS A 48 6.75 12.25 3.87
C LYS A 48 5.51 11.87 4.66
N GLU A 49 4.34 12.25 4.14
CA GLU A 49 3.07 11.92 4.77
C GLU A 49 2.82 10.41 4.77
N ILE A 50 3.13 9.73 3.66
CA ILE A 50 3.00 8.27 3.58
C ILE A 50 3.91 7.60 4.61
N LEU A 51 5.16 8.03 4.71
CA LEU A 51 6.12 7.47 5.66
C LEU A 51 5.71 7.68 7.12
N ASN A 52 5.00 8.76 7.40
CA ASN A 52 4.54 9.08 8.77
C ASN A 52 3.15 8.51 9.08
N GLY A 53 2.53 7.80 8.14
CA GLY A 53 1.22 7.18 8.32
C GLY A 53 1.28 5.75 8.82
N LYS A 54 0.49 4.88 8.20
CA LYS A 54 0.33 3.48 8.61
C LYS A 54 1.62 2.68 8.64
N LEU A 55 2.61 3.05 7.81
CA LEU A 55 3.91 2.37 7.79
C LEU A 55 4.64 2.43 9.14
N THR A 56 4.32 3.43 9.97
CA THR A 56 4.92 3.55 11.31
C THR A 56 4.51 2.42 12.25
N GLU A 57 3.45 1.70 11.92
CA GLU A 57 2.98 0.58 12.74
C GLU A 57 3.74 -0.71 12.47
N LEU A 58 4.54 -0.75 11.40
CA LEU A 58 5.40 -1.89 11.13
C LEU A 58 6.56 -1.90 12.10
N GLN A 59 6.91 -3.09 12.60
CA GLN A 59 8.03 -3.26 13.51
C GLN A 59 9.35 -2.79 12.87
N THR A 60 9.52 -3.09 11.57
CA THR A 60 10.63 -2.58 10.78
C THR A 60 10.08 -1.61 9.75
N LYS A 61 10.14 -0.32 10.06
CA LYS A 61 9.64 0.73 9.18
C LYS A 61 10.59 0.93 8.00
N PRO A 62 10.09 0.92 6.75
CA PRO A 62 10.94 1.24 5.62
C PRO A 62 11.39 2.70 5.68
N SER A 63 12.65 2.94 5.35
CA SER A 63 13.21 4.29 5.33
C SER A 63 13.05 4.96 3.97
N ASN A 64 12.87 4.16 2.92
CA ASN A 64 12.76 4.64 1.55
C ASN A 64 11.70 3.84 0.80
N ILE A 65 10.68 4.54 0.32
CA ILE A 65 9.59 3.94 -0.46
C ILE A 65 9.59 4.42 -1.91
N GLY A 66 10.64 5.11 -2.33
CA GLY A 66 10.74 5.63 -3.70
C GLY A 66 10.64 4.54 -4.75
N THR A 67 11.29 3.40 -4.53
CA THR A 67 11.23 2.25 -5.44
C THR A 67 9.82 1.68 -5.52
N ASN A 68 9.14 1.58 -4.38
CA ASN A 68 7.75 1.12 -4.33
C ASN A 68 6.85 2.05 -5.13
N LEU A 69 6.97 3.36 -4.91
CA LEU A 69 6.15 4.35 -5.61
C LEU A 69 6.43 4.34 -7.12
N ALA A 70 7.69 4.22 -7.53
CA ALA A 70 8.05 4.13 -8.94
C ALA A 70 7.43 2.89 -9.59
N LYS A 71 7.44 1.76 -8.90
CA LYS A 71 6.82 0.51 -9.37
C LYS A 71 5.31 0.69 -9.53
N LEU A 72 4.65 1.23 -8.52
CA LEU A 72 3.21 1.42 -8.53
C LEU A 72 2.77 2.41 -9.62
N TYR A 73 3.54 3.47 -9.80
CA TYR A 73 3.30 4.43 -10.87
C TYR A 73 3.46 3.77 -12.25
N ARG A 74 4.52 3.00 -12.43
CA ARG A 74 4.81 2.31 -13.69
C ARG A 74 3.73 1.30 -14.05
N LYS A 75 3.13 0.66 -13.04
CA LYS A 75 2.04 -0.31 -13.20
C LYS A 75 0.67 0.35 -13.31
N ASP A 76 0.62 1.67 -13.30
CA ASP A 76 -0.60 2.45 -13.44
C ASP A 76 -1.60 2.29 -12.29
N TYR A 77 -1.10 1.98 -11.09
CA TYR A 77 -1.95 1.95 -9.91
C TYR A 77 -2.17 3.33 -9.32
N ILE A 78 -1.23 4.24 -9.53
CA ILE A 78 -1.24 5.58 -8.96
C ILE A 78 -0.75 6.59 -10.00
N ASN A 79 -1.11 7.85 -9.76
CA ASN A 79 -0.59 8.99 -10.52
C ASN A 79 0.24 9.88 -9.61
N LYS A 80 0.97 10.78 -10.21
CA LYS A 80 1.76 11.76 -9.46
C LYS A 80 1.86 13.06 -10.25
N TYR A 81 2.07 14.15 -9.53
CA TYR A 81 2.41 15.42 -10.15
C TYR A 81 3.35 16.21 -9.25
N ARG A 82 4.14 17.07 -9.86
CA ARG A 82 5.07 17.93 -9.14
C ARG A 82 4.38 19.26 -8.84
N SER A 83 4.56 19.77 -7.62
CA SER A 83 3.96 21.04 -7.23
C SER A 83 4.53 22.19 -8.08
N GLU A 84 3.66 23.09 -8.55
CA GLU A 84 4.07 24.29 -9.27
C GLU A 84 4.74 25.30 -8.34
N LEU A 85 4.35 25.28 -7.06
CA LEU A 85 4.87 26.22 -6.06
C LEU A 85 6.19 25.77 -5.47
N ASP A 86 6.43 24.45 -5.37
CA ASP A 86 7.64 23.86 -4.84
C ASP A 86 7.99 22.62 -5.63
N GLU A 87 8.91 22.73 -6.57
CA GLU A 87 9.32 21.65 -7.46
C GLU A 87 9.87 20.43 -6.72
N ARG A 88 10.26 20.58 -5.44
CA ARG A 88 10.75 19.48 -4.63
C ARG A 88 9.62 18.62 -4.06
N LYS A 89 8.37 19.11 -4.11
CA LYS A 89 7.22 18.37 -3.61
C LYS A 89 6.54 17.64 -4.76
N VAL A 90 6.40 16.32 -4.60
CA VAL A 90 5.64 15.47 -5.52
C VAL A 90 4.45 14.93 -4.75
N TYR A 91 3.27 15.04 -5.36
CA TYR A 91 2.04 14.52 -4.80
C TYR A 91 1.62 13.27 -5.55
N TYR A 92 1.16 12.29 -4.79
CA TYR A 92 0.64 11.02 -5.32
C TYR A 92 -0.85 10.97 -5.10
N TYR A 93 -1.58 10.44 -6.08
CA TYR A 93 -3.03 10.37 -6.03
C TYR A 93 -3.55 9.24 -6.92
N MET A 94 -4.84 8.95 -6.80
CA MET A 94 -5.53 8.00 -7.68
C MET A 94 -6.66 8.70 -8.39
N GLU A 95 -6.81 8.41 -9.69
CA GLU A 95 -8.01 8.80 -10.43
C GLU A 95 -9.11 7.77 -10.18
N ASP A 96 -10.34 8.07 -10.62
CA ASP A 96 -11.49 7.22 -10.35
C ASP A 96 -11.30 5.78 -10.83
N GLU A 97 -10.71 5.60 -12.00
CA GLU A 97 -10.43 4.26 -12.54
C GLU A 97 -9.44 3.50 -11.68
N GLN A 98 -8.43 4.18 -11.16
CA GLN A 98 -7.43 3.58 -10.29
C GLN A 98 -8.02 3.23 -8.93
N LYS A 99 -8.90 4.06 -8.42
CA LYS A 99 -9.63 3.77 -7.17
C LYS A 99 -10.50 2.53 -7.34
N ALA A 100 -11.21 2.42 -8.46
CA ALA A 100 -12.04 1.26 -8.75
C ALA A 100 -11.21 -0.02 -8.85
N GLN A 101 -10.05 0.06 -9.49
CA GLN A 101 -9.12 -1.06 -9.59
C GLN A 101 -8.62 -1.49 -8.22
N TYR A 102 -8.24 -0.53 -7.38
CA TYR A 102 -7.78 -0.82 -6.03
C TYR A 102 -8.89 -1.46 -5.19
N GLU A 103 -10.11 -0.94 -5.28
CA GLU A 103 -11.24 -1.50 -4.56
C GLU A 103 -11.50 -2.95 -4.96
N GLN A 104 -11.34 -3.28 -6.24
CA GLN A 104 -11.49 -4.65 -6.73
C GLN A 104 -10.41 -5.56 -6.15
N ILE A 105 -9.16 -5.10 -6.10
CA ILE A 105 -8.07 -5.86 -5.49
C ILE A 105 -8.36 -6.10 -4.02
N ALA A 106 -8.80 -5.07 -3.30
CA ALA A 106 -9.12 -5.17 -1.88
C ALA A 106 -10.26 -6.15 -1.61
N LYS A 107 -11.23 -6.23 -2.54
CA LYS A 107 -12.34 -7.18 -2.44
C LYS A 107 -11.90 -8.62 -2.58
N ASP A 108 -10.88 -8.86 -3.39
CA ASP A 108 -10.39 -10.22 -3.68
C ASP A 108 -9.54 -10.77 -2.52
N ILE A 109 -9.28 -9.97 -1.51
CA ILE A 109 -8.61 -10.35 -0.28
C ILE A 109 -9.66 -10.68 0.77
#